data_7b8fb6ffef614c9cecce4c6762824570
#
_entry.id   7b8fb6ffef614c9cecce4c6762824570
#
_cell.length_a   1.000
_cell.length_b   1.000
_cell.length_c   1.000
_cell.angle_alpha   90.00
_cell.angle_beta   90.00
_cell.angle_gamma   90.00
#
_symmetry.space_group_name_H-M   'P 1'
#
loop_
_entity.id
_entity.type
_entity.pdbx_description
1 polymer ?
#
loop_
_entity_poly.entity_id
_entity_poly.type
_entity_poly.pdbx_seq_one_letter_code
_entity_poly.pdbx_strand_id
1 'polypeptide(L)'
;MASHRLMTPEDASRLNTLDQRANDGLICGYHFDPAGAARSVDSTEDAARLLSSEIEGFVWLHMNLSHSASLRWLRAHARLSDNFFDALVDGSRSARIERDEDALFAVLNDVTFDFSFDAQEVETLWVSVSKRLVVSSRRKPLRSVDRLRTAVRRGVSLVSSVDLLDHLLRDQSDELQRILRRASERLDDIEDEVLAGRHQRHGAELAGLRRLMVRLQRLLTPEPSALARVLARPPGWMSGDDLQQLTQANEEFSLVLRDIAALQDRIKLMQDESATKVAEENNRSLFMLTMVTVLALPINLTSGLFGMNVGGIPLAEAPSGFWWMLGLIGAVTGLIAWRVLRRVREGRP
;
A
#
# COMPACT_ATOMS: atom_id res chain seq x y z
N MET A 1 -6.72 -31.34 7.34
CA MET A 1 -5.45 -30.60 7.32
C MET A 1 -4.92 -30.64 5.89
N ALA A 2 -5.29 -29.67 5.06
CA ALA A 2 -4.78 -29.51 3.69
C ALA A 2 -3.66 -28.47 3.75
N SER A 3 -2.44 -28.94 3.53
CA SER A 3 -1.22 -28.13 3.47
C SER A 3 -1.35 -27.09 2.32
N HIS A 4 -1.51 -25.83 2.63
CA HIS A 4 -1.32 -24.73 1.70
C HIS A 4 0.18 -24.69 1.32
N ARG A 5 0.53 -25.36 0.23
CA ARG A 5 1.83 -25.13 -0.42
C ARG A 5 1.86 -23.67 -0.90
N LEU A 6 2.64 -22.85 -0.24
CA LEU A 6 3.04 -21.55 -0.76
C LEU A 6 3.70 -21.80 -2.12
N MET A 7 3.19 -21.11 -3.15
CA MET A 7 3.73 -21.18 -4.50
C MET A 7 5.21 -20.78 -4.47
N THR A 8 6.08 -21.63 -4.98
CA THR A 8 7.52 -21.36 -5.03
C THR A 8 7.82 -20.34 -6.15
N PRO A 9 8.96 -19.62 -6.09
CA PRO A 9 9.41 -18.76 -7.19
C PRO A 9 9.52 -19.50 -8.54
N GLU A 10 9.77 -20.81 -8.52
CA GLU A 10 9.77 -21.65 -9.72
C GLU A 10 8.38 -21.86 -10.32
N ASP A 11 7.32 -21.97 -9.48
CA ASP A 11 5.95 -22.08 -9.98
C ASP A 11 5.47 -20.75 -10.58
N ALA A 12 5.87 -19.62 -10.00
CA ALA A 12 5.65 -18.28 -10.56
C ALA A 12 6.38 -18.10 -11.90
N SER A 13 7.62 -18.59 -12.01
CA SER A 13 8.41 -18.57 -13.25
C SER A 13 7.79 -19.43 -14.35
N ARG A 14 7.23 -20.60 -14.00
CA ARG A 14 6.52 -21.47 -14.97
C ARG A 14 5.21 -20.89 -15.46
N LEU A 15 4.47 -20.18 -14.59
CA LEU A 15 3.27 -19.45 -15.02
C LEU A 15 3.63 -18.27 -15.93
N ASN A 16 4.71 -17.57 -15.67
CA ASN A 16 5.21 -16.50 -16.53
C ASN A 16 5.69 -17.02 -17.90
N THR A 17 6.29 -18.22 -17.96
CA THR A 17 6.69 -18.85 -19.22
C THR A 17 5.52 -19.39 -20.03
N LEU A 18 4.40 -19.76 -19.42
CA LEU A 18 3.17 -20.09 -20.11
C LEU A 18 2.50 -18.84 -20.71
N ASP A 19 2.58 -17.70 -20.01
CA ASP A 19 2.12 -16.40 -20.53
C ASP A 19 2.95 -15.89 -21.73
N GLN A 20 4.21 -16.27 -21.85
CA GLN A 20 5.06 -15.93 -23.01
C GLN A 20 4.78 -16.75 -24.26
N ARG A 21 4.02 -17.84 -24.15
CA ARG A 21 3.70 -18.73 -25.30
C ARG A 21 2.48 -18.29 -26.10
N ALA A 22 1.72 -17.30 -25.62
CA ALA A 22 0.62 -16.72 -26.40
C ALA A 22 1.18 -15.79 -27.47
N ASN A 23 1.45 -16.35 -28.66
CA ASN A 23 1.98 -15.63 -29.83
C ASN A 23 1.13 -14.43 -30.29
N ASP A 24 -0.11 -14.29 -29.77
CA ASP A 24 -1.13 -13.35 -30.26
C ASP A 24 -1.60 -12.36 -29.19
N GLY A 25 -0.99 -12.38 -28.00
CA GLY A 25 -1.35 -11.51 -26.89
C GLY A 25 -2.58 -11.94 -26.09
N LEU A 26 -3.21 -13.07 -26.38
CA LEU A 26 -4.25 -13.69 -25.56
C LEU A 26 -3.58 -14.46 -24.41
N ILE A 27 -3.86 -14.06 -23.16
CA ILE A 27 -3.37 -14.74 -21.97
C ILE A 27 -4.24 -15.94 -21.63
N CYS A 28 -5.55 -15.75 -21.65
CA CYS A 28 -6.55 -16.81 -21.56
C CYS A 28 -7.88 -16.36 -22.17
N GLY A 29 -8.65 -17.31 -22.63
CA GLY A 29 -10.01 -17.13 -23.08
C GLY A 29 -10.90 -18.25 -22.54
N TYR A 30 -12.16 -17.91 -22.23
CA TYR A 30 -13.18 -18.88 -21.81
C TYR A 30 -14.52 -18.50 -22.43
N HIS A 31 -15.24 -19.52 -22.83
CA HIS A 31 -16.68 -19.43 -23.17
C HIS A 31 -17.47 -20.09 -22.05
N PHE A 32 -18.40 -19.35 -21.48
CA PHE A 32 -19.32 -19.81 -20.43
C PHE A 32 -20.68 -20.04 -21.08
N ASP A 33 -21.21 -21.23 -20.89
CA ASP A 33 -22.57 -21.55 -21.32
C ASP A 33 -23.62 -20.95 -20.36
N PRO A 34 -24.93 -20.99 -20.68
CA PRO A 34 -25.97 -20.46 -19.80
C PRO A 34 -26.07 -21.14 -18.42
N ALA A 35 -25.50 -22.33 -18.24
CA ALA A 35 -25.38 -23.01 -16.97
C ALA A 35 -24.12 -22.57 -16.19
N GLY A 36 -23.28 -21.73 -16.77
CA GLY A 36 -22.08 -21.18 -16.17
C GLY A 36 -20.84 -22.09 -16.30
N ALA A 37 -20.91 -23.17 -17.09
CA ALA A 37 -19.75 -24.04 -17.31
C ALA A 37 -18.77 -23.41 -18.29
N ALA A 38 -17.48 -23.40 -17.91
CA ALA A 38 -16.41 -22.80 -18.70
C ALA A 38 -15.78 -23.80 -19.68
N ARG A 39 -15.58 -23.36 -20.93
CA ARG A 39 -14.75 -24.06 -21.93
C ARG A 39 -13.60 -23.15 -22.33
N SER A 40 -12.36 -23.67 -22.40
CA SER A 40 -11.20 -22.87 -22.80
C SER A 40 -11.30 -22.43 -24.26
N VAL A 41 -10.81 -21.22 -24.52
CA VAL A 41 -10.61 -20.64 -25.85
C VAL A 41 -9.10 -20.43 -25.97
N ASP A 42 -8.44 -21.29 -26.75
CA ASP A 42 -7.00 -21.45 -26.69
C ASP A 42 -6.23 -20.59 -27.71
N SER A 43 -6.96 -19.96 -28.66
CA SER A 43 -6.35 -19.09 -29.66
C SER A 43 -7.20 -17.85 -29.98
N THR A 44 -6.55 -16.81 -30.51
CA THR A 44 -7.24 -15.62 -31.02
C THR A 44 -8.13 -15.95 -32.24
N GLU A 45 -7.82 -16.96 -33.03
CA GLU A 45 -8.64 -17.45 -34.15
C GLU A 45 -9.93 -18.08 -33.64
N ASP A 46 -9.86 -18.92 -32.59
CA ASP A 46 -11.04 -19.49 -31.95
C ASP A 46 -11.92 -18.40 -31.31
N ALA A 47 -11.29 -17.42 -30.66
CA ALA A 47 -11.98 -16.27 -30.13
C ALA A 47 -12.72 -15.49 -31.21
N ALA A 48 -12.09 -15.19 -32.35
CA ALA A 48 -12.70 -14.49 -33.46
C ALA A 48 -13.88 -15.26 -34.06
N ARG A 49 -13.76 -16.59 -34.19
CA ARG A 49 -14.85 -17.45 -34.65
C ARG A 49 -16.06 -17.41 -33.71
N LEU A 50 -15.80 -17.49 -32.41
CA LEU A 50 -16.85 -17.42 -31.38
C LEU A 50 -17.56 -16.07 -31.40
N LEU A 51 -16.81 -14.95 -31.50
CA LEU A 51 -17.37 -13.60 -31.52
C LEU A 51 -18.19 -13.30 -32.80
N SER A 52 -17.93 -14.01 -33.88
CA SER A 52 -18.70 -13.88 -35.16
C SER A 52 -19.90 -14.80 -35.22
N SER A 53 -20.06 -15.75 -34.31
CA SER A 53 -21.18 -16.68 -34.24
C SER A 53 -22.25 -16.25 -33.23
N GLU A 54 -23.48 -16.73 -33.41
CA GLU A 54 -24.51 -16.61 -32.36
C GLU A 54 -24.22 -17.65 -31.28
N ILE A 55 -23.64 -17.20 -30.17
CA ILE A 55 -23.38 -18.04 -29.01
C ILE A 55 -24.39 -17.77 -27.91
N GLU A 56 -24.78 -18.81 -27.17
CA GLU A 56 -25.45 -18.71 -25.90
C GLU A 56 -24.41 -18.51 -24.78
N GLY A 57 -24.77 -17.73 -23.72
CA GLY A 57 -23.86 -17.38 -22.66
C GLY A 57 -22.94 -16.21 -23.00
N PHE A 58 -21.71 -16.23 -22.50
CA PHE A 58 -20.76 -15.13 -22.74
C PHE A 58 -19.31 -15.63 -22.90
N VAL A 59 -18.46 -14.79 -23.46
CA VAL A 59 -17.03 -15.05 -23.64
C VAL A 59 -16.21 -14.10 -22.76
N TRP A 60 -15.20 -14.61 -22.09
CA TRP A 60 -14.16 -13.83 -21.41
C TRP A 60 -12.84 -13.97 -22.14
N LEU A 61 -12.26 -12.82 -22.53
CA LEU A 61 -10.92 -12.74 -23.12
C LEU A 61 -10.03 -11.88 -22.24
N HIS A 62 -8.88 -12.42 -21.84
CA HIS A 62 -7.88 -11.70 -21.06
C HIS A 62 -6.64 -11.46 -21.92
N MET A 63 -6.30 -10.17 -22.15
CA MET A 63 -5.30 -9.76 -23.12
C MET A 63 -4.07 -9.13 -22.48
N ASN A 64 -2.91 -9.39 -23.07
CA ASN A 64 -1.64 -8.75 -22.70
C ASN A 64 -1.38 -7.53 -23.58
N LEU A 65 -1.51 -6.32 -23.03
CA LEU A 65 -1.28 -5.07 -23.76
C LEU A 65 0.20 -4.77 -24.03
N SER A 66 1.12 -5.48 -23.41
CA SER A 66 2.54 -5.39 -23.74
C SER A 66 2.85 -6.05 -25.09
N HIS A 67 1.94 -6.85 -25.61
CA HIS A 67 2.05 -7.46 -26.93
C HIS A 67 1.38 -6.59 -28.00
N SER A 68 2.13 -6.20 -29.03
CA SER A 68 1.65 -5.25 -30.05
C SER A 68 0.46 -5.74 -30.89
N ALA A 69 0.27 -7.06 -31.01
CA ALA A 69 -0.85 -7.65 -31.72
C ALA A 69 -2.18 -7.52 -30.97
N SER A 70 -2.17 -7.46 -29.63
CA SER A 70 -3.38 -7.44 -28.80
C SER A 70 -4.32 -6.30 -29.18
N LEU A 71 -3.80 -5.09 -29.26
CA LEU A 71 -4.60 -3.90 -29.55
C LEU A 71 -5.19 -3.94 -30.97
N ARG A 72 -4.40 -4.42 -31.95
CA ARG A 72 -4.86 -4.56 -33.33
C ARG A 72 -5.94 -5.62 -33.45
N TRP A 73 -5.76 -6.76 -32.78
CA TRP A 73 -6.73 -7.83 -32.77
C TRP A 73 -8.06 -7.39 -32.12
N LEU A 74 -7.99 -6.72 -30.96
CA LEU A 74 -9.17 -6.19 -30.27
C LEU A 74 -9.95 -5.23 -31.16
N ARG A 75 -9.28 -4.31 -31.87
CA ARG A 75 -9.94 -3.38 -32.79
C ARG A 75 -10.61 -4.07 -34.00
N ALA A 76 -10.05 -5.17 -34.44
CA ALA A 76 -10.56 -5.89 -35.60
C ALA A 76 -11.75 -6.82 -35.28
N HIS A 77 -11.78 -7.41 -34.06
CA HIS A 77 -12.69 -8.51 -33.75
C HIS A 77 -13.60 -8.26 -32.55
N ALA A 78 -13.15 -7.48 -31.57
CA ALA A 78 -13.97 -7.15 -30.40
C ALA A 78 -14.72 -5.82 -30.67
N ARG A 79 -16.05 -5.84 -30.53
CA ARG A 79 -16.87 -4.61 -30.64
C ARG A 79 -16.77 -3.83 -29.33
N LEU A 80 -15.66 -3.13 -29.16
CA LEU A 80 -15.38 -2.28 -28.02
C LEU A 80 -15.51 -0.82 -28.43
N SER A 81 -15.87 0.03 -27.48
CA SER A 81 -16.04 1.47 -27.70
C SER A 81 -14.71 2.19 -27.93
N ASP A 82 -14.79 3.36 -28.55
CA ASP A 82 -13.62 4.23 -28.71
C ASP A 82 -13.08 4.67 -27.34
N ASN A 83 -13.94 4.90 -26.34
CA ASN A 83 -13.54 5.24 -24.97
C ASN A 83 -12.63 4.17 -24.33
N PHE A 84 -12.89 2.89 -24.60
CA PHE A 84 -12.04 1.79 -24.17
C PHE A 84 -10.64 1.90 -24.79
N PHE A 85 -10.57 2.12 -26.10
CA PHE A 85 -9.29 2.23 -26.80
C PHE A 85 -8.51 3.49 -26.42
N ASP A 86 -9.18 4.61 -26.24
CA ASP A 86 -8.57 5.86 -25.79
C ASP A 86 -7.95 5.70 -24.40
N ALA A 87 -8.65 5.05 -23.47
CA ALA A 87 -8.12 4.77 -22.16
C ALA A 87 -6.90 3.84 -22.18
N LEU A 88 -6.82 2.89 -23.11
CA LEU A 88 -5.66 2.04 -23.29
C LEU A 88 -4.45 2.80 -23.83
N VAL A 89 -4.68 3.74 -24.76
CA VAL A 89 -3.62 4.56 -25.38
C VAL A 89 -3.11 5.60 -24.38
N ASP A 90 -4.02 6.32 -23.72
CA ASP A 90 -3.66 7.34 -22.73
C ASP A 90 -2.98 6.76 -21.49
N GLY A 91 -3.11 5.46 -21.27
CA GLY A 91 -2.54 4.78 -20.11
C GLY A 91 -3.09 5.32 -18.79
N SER A 92 -4.32 5.85 -18.81
CA SER A 92 -4.97 6.39 -17.61
C SER A 92 -5.05 5.35 -16.50
N ARG A 93 -4.50 5.69 -15.35
CA ARG A 93 -4.54 4.87 -14.11
C ARG A 93 -5.62 5.33 -13.15
N SER A 94 -6.43 6.32 -13.53
CA SER A 94 -7.53 6.81 -12.70
C SER A 94 -8.65 5.78 -12.72
N ALA A 95 -8.95 5.21 -11.56
CA ALA A 95 -10.04 4.27 -11.40
C ALA A 95 -11.36 4.92 -11.81
N ARG A 96 -12.09 4.26 -12.68
CA ARG A 96 -13.41 4.68 -13.15
C ARG A 96 -14.21 3.48 -13.63
N ILE A 97 -15.52 3.57 -13.45
CA ILE A 97 -16.48 2.61 -14.01
C ILE A 97 -17.59 3.45 -14.61
N GLU A 98 -17.84 3.25 -15.89
CA GLU A 98 -18.75 4.06 -16.68
C GLU A 98 -19.61 3.17 -17.56
N ARG A 99 -20.85 3.60 -17.80
CA ARG A 99 -21.65 3.01 -18.85
C ARG A 99 -21.19 3.58 -20.19
N ASP A 100 -20.95 2.69 -21.12
CA ASP A 100 -20.46 3.02 -22.45
C ASP A 100 -21.29 2.27 -23.47
N GLU A 101 -22.27 2.94 -24.09
CA GLU A 101 -23.32 2.34 -24.92
C GLU A 101 -24.06 1.20 -24.19
N ASP A 102 -23.96 -0.02 -24.71
CA ASP A 102 -24.54 -1.24 -24.15
C ASP A 102 -23.54 -2.06 -23.31
N ALA A 103 -22.38 -1.49 -22.98
CA ALA A 103 -21.35 -2.11 -22.16
C ALA A 103 -21.06 -1.28 -20.91
N LEU A 104 -20.36 -1.89 -19.97
CA LEU A 104 -19.67 -1.22 -18.89
C LEU A 104 -18.18 -1.15 -19.23
N PHE A 105 -17.59 0.00 -19.12
CA PHE A 105 -16.17 0.20 -19.18
C PHE A 105 -15.62 0.47 -17.79
N ALA A 106 -14.60 -0.28 -17.36
CA ALA A 106 -13.97 -0.13 -16.08
C ALA A 106 -12.44 -0.01 -16.20
N VAL A 107 -11.88 0.92 -15.46
CA VAL A 107 -10.45 1.03 -15.18
C VAL A 107 -10.29 0.76 -13.69
N LEU A 108 -9.75 -0.40 -13.36
CA LEU A 108 -9.55 -0.89 -12.01
C LEU A 108 -8.06 -0.90 -11.68
N ASN A 109 -7.72 -0.70 -10.40
CA ASN A 109 -6.34 -0.80 -9.97
C ASN A 109 -6.17 -1.99 -9.04
N ASP A 110 -5.19 -2.84 -9.31
CA ASP A 110 -4.91 -4.04 -8.55
C ASP A 110 -3.40 -4.17 -8.28
N VAL A 111 -3.05 -4.98 -7.31
CA VAL A 111 -1.66 -5.27 -7.01
C VAL A 111 -1.07 -6.26 -8.00
N THR A 112 0.22 -6.09 -8.30
CA THR A 112 0.93 -7.02 -9.17
C THR A 112 1.03 -8.41 -8.55
N PHE A 113 1.22 -9.43 -9.38
CA PHE A 113 1.34 -10.82 -8.93
C PHE A 113 2.48 -11.00 -7.91
N ASP A 114 3.64 -10.35 -8.16
CA ASP A 114 4.83 -10.40 -7.31
C ASP A 114 4.84 -9.32 -6.20
N PHE A 115 3.65 -8.86 -5.76
CA PHE A 115 3.51 -7.80 -4.78
C PHE A 115 4.31 -8.06 -3.49
N SER A 116 5.25 -7.16 -3.19
CA SER A 116 6.21 -7.23 -2.08
C SER A 116 6.10 -6.06 -1.09
N PHE A 117 4.92 -5.46 -0.95
CA PHE A 117 4.66 -4.26 -0.14
C PHE A 117 5.29 -2.97 -0.68
N ASP A 118 5.66 -2.93 -1.96
CA ASP A 118 6.04 -1.69 -2.62
C ASP A 118 4.79 -0.97 -3.18
N ALA A 119 4.69 0.32 -2.86
CA ALA A 119 3.63 1.18 -3.37
C ALA A 119 3.64 1.31 -4.91
N GLN A 120 4.73 0.99 -5.59
CA GLN A 120 4.84 1.01 -7.05
C GLN A 120 4.25 -0.23 -7.73
N GLU A 121 3.98 -1.27 -6.97
CA GLU A 121 3.47 -2.56 -7.45
C GLU A 121 1.93 -2.59 -7.56
N VAL A 122 1.32 -1.44 -7.80
CA VAL A 122 -0.11 -1.31 -8.14
C VAL A 122 -0.21 -0.96 -9.61
N GLU A 123 -0.89 -1.79 -10.38
CA GLU A 123 -1.06 -1.65 -11.82
C GLU A 123 -2.54 -1.62 -12.22
N THR A 124 -2.80 -1.28 -13.47
CA THR A 124 -4.15 -1.05 -13.97
C THR A 124 -4.65 -2.23 -14.79
N LEU A 125 -5.90 -2.57 -14.57
CA LEU A 125 -6.72 -3.49 -15.36
C LEU A 125 -7.80 -2.70 -16.09
N TRP A 126 -7.85 -2.81 -17.40
CA TRP A 126 -8.94 -2.27 -18.23
C TRP A 126 -9.93 -3.38 -18.53
N VAL A 127 -11.20 -3.14 -18.26
CA VAL A 127 -12.25 -4.15 -18.41
C VAL A 127 -13.41 -3.53 -19.19
N SER A 128 -13.89 -4.25 -20.19
CA SER A 128 -15.17 -3.97 -20.84
C SER A 128 -16.09 -5.16 -20.60
N VAL A 129 -17.30 -4.90 -20.12
CA VAL A 129 -18.31 -5.91 -19.80
C VAL A 129 -19.59 -5.60 -20.57
N SER A 130 -19.99 -6.50 -21.45
CA SER A 130 -21.29 -6.48 -22.10
C SER A 130 -22.02 -7.79 -21.83
N LYS A 131 -23.25 -7.91 -22.26
CA LYS A 131 -24.06 -9.12 -22.04
C LYS A 131 -23.38 -10.43 -22.49
N ARG A 132 -22.62 -10.38 -23.60
CA ARG A 132 -22.02 -11.58 -24.24
C ARG A 132 -20.49 -11.59 -24.25
N LEU A 133 -19.85 -10.51 -23.87
CA LEU A 133 -18.39 -10.39 -23.97
C LEU A 133 -17.84 -9.64 -22.77
N VAL A 134 -16.85 -10.24 -22.14
CA VAL A 134 -15.96 -9.56 -21.19
C VAL A 134 -14.56 -9.54 -21.78
N VAL A 135 -14.00 -8.35 -21.96
CA VAL A 135 -12.59 -8.16 -22.31
C VAL A 135 -11.88 -7.54 -21.12
N SER A 136 -10.91 -8.24 -20.61
CA SER A 136 -9.99 -7.67 -19.60
C SER A 136 -8.58 -7.59 -20.17
N SER A 137 -7.88 -6.49 -19.90
CA SER A 137 -6.59 -6.20 -20.50
C SER A 137 -5.62 -5.65 -19.47
N ARG A 138 -4.38 -6.12 -19.47
CA ARG A 138 -3.35 -5.70 -18.54
C ARG A 138 -1.98 -5.55 -19.20
N ARG A 139 -1.08 -4.83 -18.56
CA ARG A 139 0.34 -4.76 -18.98
C ARG A 139 1.21 -5.68 -18.12
N LYS A 140 0.99 -5.75 -16.82
CA LYS A 140 1.69 -6.64 -15.89
C LYS A 140 0.73 -7.65 -15.25
N PRO A 141 1.20 -8.83 -14.84
CA PRO A 141 0.39 -9.80 -14.10
C PRO A 141 -0.25 -9.18 -12.84
N LEU A 142 -1.54 -9.48 -12.61
CA LEU A 142 -2.34 -8.96 -11.50
C LEU A 142 -2.89 -10.11 -10.67
N ARG A 143 -2.98 -9.92 -9.34
CA ARG A 143 -3.39 -10.98 -8.41
C ARG A 143 -4.85 -11.36 -8.53
N SER A 144 -5.76 -10.39 -8.60
CA SER A 144 -7.19 -10.68 -8.70
C SER A 144 -7.53 -11.46 -9.97
N VAL A 145 -6.96 -11.07 -11.11
CA VAL A 145 -7.19 -11.76 -12.40
C VAL A 145 -6.62 -13.18 -12.38
N ASP A 146 -5.44 -13.39 -11.78
CA ASP A 146 -4.86 -14.74 -11.70
C ASP A 146 -5.66 -15.66 -10.77
N ARG A 147 -6.23 -15.11 -9.70
CA ARG A 147 -7.14 -15.82 -8.80
C ARG A 147 -8.43 -16.21 -9.53
N LEU A 148 -9.07 -15.27 -10.22
CA LEU A 148 -10.25 -15.53 -11.05
C LEU A 148 -9.95 -16.62 -12.09
N ARG A 149 -8.83 -16.53 -12.82
CA ARG A 149 -8.38 -17.54 -13.78
C ARG A 149 -8.22 -18.92 -13.14
N THR A 150 -7.65 -18.96 -11.94
CA THR A 150 -7.49 -20.17 -11.17
C THR A 150 -8.83 -20.74 -10.70
N ALA A 151 -9.76 -19.90 -10.28
CA ALA A 151 -11.11 -20.30 -9.87
C ALA A 151 -11.88 -20.92 -11.06
N VAL A 152 -11.84 -20.28 -12.23
CA VAL A 152 -12.45 -20.81 -13.46
C VAL A 152 -11.86 -22.16 -13.86
N ARG A 153 -10.54 -22.33 -13.79
CA ARG A 153 -9.88 -23.64 -14.04
C ARG A 153 -10.29 -24.72 -13.05
N ARG A 154 -10.69 -24.36 -11.84
CA ARG A 154 -11.20 -25.28 -10.81
C ARG A 154 -12.68 -25.58 -10.95
N GLY A 155 -13.36 -25.02 -11.96
CA GLY A 155 -14.74 -25.29 -12.27
C GLY A 155 -15.74 -24.38 -11.54
N VAL A 156 -15.33 -23.16 -11.16
CA VAL A 156 -16.28 -22.15 -10.69
C VAL A 156 -17.24 -21.82 -11.83
N SER A 157 -18.54 -21.91 -11.55
CA SER A 157 -19.61 -21.59 -12.49
C SER A 157 -19.88 -20.07 -12.47
N LEU A 158 -19.89 -19.45 -13.65
CA LEU A 158 -20.23 -18.04 -13.85
C LEU A 158 -21.38 -17.98 -14.87
N VAL A 159 -22.56 -17.58 -14.43
CA VAL A 159 -23.79 -17.63 -15.23
C VAL A 159 -23.94 -16.37 -16.09
N SER A 160 -23.40 -15.24 -15.64
CA SER A 160 -23.46 -13.97 -16.35
C SER A 160 -22.09 -13.31 -16.48
N SER A 161 -21.96 -12.38 -17.43
CA SER A 161 -20.78 -11.52 -17.55
C SER A 161 -20.59 -10.63 -16.31
N VAL A 162 -21.65 -10.35 -15.58
CA VAL A 162 -21.62 -9.59 -14.33
C VAL A 162 -21.11 -10.43 -13.19
N ASP A 163 -21.43 -11.74 -13.12
CA ASP A 163 -20.84 -12.66 -12.14
C ASP A 163 -19.30 -12.65 -12.23
N LEU A 164 -18.76 -12.56 -13.44
CA LEU A 164 -17.31 -12.47 -13.64
C LEU A 164 -16.75 -11.16 -13.08
N LEU A 165 -17.45 -10.03 -13.30
CA LEU A 165 -17.05 -8.74 -12.75
C LEU A 165 -17.15 -8.73 -11.22
N ASP A 166 -18.25 -9.26 -10.66
CA ASP A 166 -18.43 -9.40 -9.21
C ASP A 166 -17.30 -10.22 -8.58
N HIS A 167 -17.00 -11.38 -9.18
CA HIS A 167 -15.91 -12.24 -8.71
C HIS A 167 -14.55 -11.54 -8.74
N LEU A 168 -14.29 -10.75 -9.79
CA LEU A 168 -13.07 -9.97 -9.91
C LEU A 168 -12.96 -8.91 -8.81
N LEU A 169 -14.04 -8.16 -8.53
CA LEU A 169 -14.08 -7.15 -7.49
C LEU A 169 -13.94 -7.75 -6.08
N ARG A 170 -14.55 -8.91 -5.84
CA ARG A 170 -14.39 -9.66 -4.58
C ARG A 170 -12.97 -10.18 -4.42
N ASP A 171 -12.35 -10.74 -5.45
CA ASP A 171 -10.96 -11.17 -5.43
C ASP A 171 -9.99 -10.02 -5.13
N GLN A 172 -10.28 -8.82 -5.67
CA GLN A 172 -9.54 -7.59 -5.38
C GLN A 172 -9.71 -7.18 -3.91
N SER A 173 -10.94 -7.15 -3.39
CA SER A 173 -11.23 -6.87 -1.97
C SER A 173 -10.52 -7.83 -1.04
N ASP A 174 -10.59 -9.12 -1.31
CA ASP A 174 -9.94 -10.17 -0.54
C ASP A 174 -8.40 -10.00 -0.50
N GLU A 175 -7.80 -9.62 -1.62
CA GLU A 175 -6.35 -9.39 -1.67
C GLU A 175 -5.96 -8.15 -0.86
N LEU A 176 -6.72 -7.08 -0.97
CA LEU A 176 -6.52 -5.88 -0.16
C LEU A 176 -6.66 -6.16 1.34
N GLN A 177 -7.65 -6.95 1.74
CA GLN A 177 -7.80 -7.38 3.14
C GLN A 177 -6.59 -8.18 3.64
N ARG A 178 -5.97 -9.02 2.78
CA ARG A 178 -4.75 -9.74 3.16
C ARG A 178 -3.56 -8.79 3.33
N ILE A 179 -3.44 -7.79 2.44
CA ILE A 179 -2.41 -6.77 2.53
C ILE A 179 -2.60 -5.98 3.83
N LEU A 180 -3.83 -5.58 4.14
CA LEU A 180 -4.15 -4.86 5.38
C LEU A 180 -3.80 -5.66 6.63
N ARG A 181 -4.17 -6.94 6.69
CA ARG A 181 -3.82 -7.82 7.82
C ARG A 181 -2.31 -7.87 8.03
N ARG A 182 -1.54 -8.12 6.98
CA ARG A 182 -0.07 -8.17 7.05
C ARG A 182 0.54 -6.82 7.43
N ALA A 183 -0.04 -5.71 6.93
CA ALA A 183 0.42 -4.38 7.30
C ALA A 183 0.11 -4.06 8.76
N SER A 184 -1.05 -4.50 9.29
CA SER A 184 -1.39 -4.37 10.71
C SER A 184 -0.47 -5.20 11.59
N GLU A 185 -0.24 -6.47 11.27
CA GLU A 185 0.70 -7.35 11.99
C GLU A 185 2.09 -6.71 12.07
N ARG A 186 2.56 -6.14 10.96
CA ARG A 186 3.84 -5.46 10.92
C ARG A 186 3.88 -4.17 11.75
N LEU A 187 2.77 -3.44 11.79
CA LEU A 187 2.64 -2.26 12.63
C LEU A 187 2.61 -2.63 14.13
N ASP A 188 1.94 -3.74 14.49
CA ASP A 188 1.90 -4.27 15.85
C ASP A 188 3.32 -4.68 16.33
N ASP A 189 4.10 -5.35 15.47
CA ASP A 189 5.50 -5.70 15.75
C ASP A 189 6.35 -4.44 16.01
N ILE A 190 6.16 -3.39 15.21
CA ILE A 190 6.87 -2.11 15.40
C ILE A 190 6.44 -1.44 16.71
N GLU A 191 5.15 -1.45 17.04
CA GLU A 191 4.61 -0.89 18.29
C GLU A 191 5.25 -1.56 19.51
N ASP A 192 5.33 -2.89 19.52
CA ASP A 192 5.96 -3.66 20.57
C ASP A 192 7.45 -3.33 20.73
N GLU A 193 8.16 -3.15 19.61
CA GLU A 193 9.58 -2.75 19.65
C GLU A 193 9.78 -1.30 20.14
N VAL A 194 8.88 -0.39 19.76
CA VAL A 194 8.88 0.99 20.27
C VAL A 194 8.61 1.03 21.77
N LEU A 195 7.67 0.22 22.26
CA LEU A 195 7.40 0.08 23.71
C LEU A 195 8.58 -0.51 24.47
N ALA A 196 9.34 -1.40 23.83
CA ALA A 196 10.58 -1.97 24.38
C ALA A 196 11.79 -1.00 24.33
N GLY A 197 11.62 0.26 23.90
CA GLY A 197 12.66 1.30 23.88
C GLY A 197 13.54 1.31 22.61
N ARG A 198 13.18 0.59 21.57
CA ARG A 198 13.95 0.50 20.31
C ARG A 198 13.43 1.45 19.23
N HIS A 199 13.29 2.74 19.53
CA HIS A 199 12.59 3.73 18.69
C HIS A 199 13.29 4.10 17.37
N GLN A 200 14.61 4.00 17.30
CA GLN A 200 15.40 4.61 16.18
C GLN A 200 15.41 3.81 14.88
N ARG A 201 14.88 2.58 14.83
CA ARG A 201 15.05 1.66 13.69
C ARG A 201 13.87 1.64 12.72
N HIS A 202 12.70 2.12 13.11
CA HIS A 202 11.45 1.85 12.39
C HIS A 202 10.95 2.99 11.48
N GLY A 203 11.60 4.15 11.48
CA GLY A 203 11.14 5.32 10.71
C GLY A 203 10.99 5.07 9.20
N ALA A 204 11.95 4.35 8.60
CA ALA A 204 11.91 4.02 7.17
C ALA A 204 10.79 3.02 6.84
N GLU A 205 10.56 2.05 7.73
CA GLU A 205 9.53 1.02 7.59
C GLU A 205 8.13 1.61 7.73
N LEU A 206 7.88 2.40 8.78
CA LEU A 206 6.63 3.15 8.95
C LEU A 206 6.35 4.07 7.74
N ALA A 207 7.39 4.74 7.22
CA ALA A 207 7.26 5.56 6.03
C ALA A 207 6.93 4.73 4.78
N GLY A 208 7.44 3.50 4.66
CA GLY A 208 7.11 2.52 3.62
C GLY A 208 5.64 2.12 3.68
N LEU A 209 5.19 1.65 4.84
CA LEU A 209 3.79 1.27 5.08
C LEU A 209 2.84 2.43 4.79
N ARG A 210 3.17 3.63 5.26
CA ARG A 210 2.36 4.82 4.99
C ARG A 210 2.25 5.13 3.50
N ARG A 211 3.37 5.11 2.77
CA ARG A 211 3.35 5.33 1.31
C ARG A 211 2.47 4.33 0.59
N LEU A 212 2.53 3.06 0.98
CA LEU A 212 1.69 2.01 0.41
C LEU A 212 0.21 2.29 0.68
N MET A 213 -0.17 2.52 1.93
CA MET A 213 -1.57 2.78 2.29
C MET A 213 -2.13 4.03 1.59
N VAL A 214 -1.37 5.13 1.56
CA VAL A 214 -1.76 6.36 0.86
C VAL A 214 -1.95 6.11 -0.64
N ARG A 215 -1.09 5.32 -1.25
CA ARG A 215 -1.21 5.00 -2.67
C ARG A 215 -2.41 4.12 -2.98
N LEU A 216 -2.63 3.07 -2.18
CA LEU A 216 -3.81 2.20 -2.30
C LEU A 216 -5.08 3.04 -2.16
N GLN A 217 -5.19 3.83 -1.10
CA GLN A 217 -6.36 4.68 -0.88
C GLN A 217 -6.60 5.61 -2.08
N ARG A 218 -5.58 6.33 -2.54
CA ARG A 218 -5.72 7.28 -3.66
C ARG A 218 -6.18 6.61 -4.96
N LEU A 219 -5.68 5.42 -5.26
CA LEU A 219 -5.99 4.72 -6.50
C LEU A 219 -7.35 4.03 -6.47
N LEU A 220 -7.77 3.54 -5.29
CA LEU A 220 -8.96 2.70 -5.15
C LEU A 220 -10.21 3.48 -4.69
N THR A 221 -10.04 4.61 -4.00
CA THR A 221 -11.19 5.44 -3.50
C THR A 221 -12.21 5.80 -4.58
N PRO A 222 -11.86 6.07 -5.85
CA PRO A 222 -12.87 6.39 -6.86
C PRO A 222 -13.75 5.20 -7.29
N GLU A 223 -13.30 3.97 -7.11
CA GLU A 223 -13.99 2.77 -7.63
C GLU A 223 -15.41 2.58 -7.08
N PRO A 224 -15.66 2.58 -5.75
CA PRO A 224 -17.00 2.39 -5.20
C PRO A 224 -17.99 3.47 -5.65
N SER A 225 -17.54 4.72 -5.68
CA SER A 225 -18.38 5.83 -6.12
C SER A 225 -18.70 5.75 -7.61
N ALA A 226 -17.76 5.27 -8.42
CA ALA A 226 -17.95 5.06 -9.84
C ALA A 226 -18.94 3.91 -10.09
N LEU A 227 -18.77 2.78 -9.39
CA LEU A 227 -19.68 1.65 -9.48
C LEU A 227 -21.11 2.02 -9.01
N ALA A 228 -21.25 2.73 -7.88
CA ALA A 228 -22.53 3.18 -7.40
C ALA A 228 -23.30 4.06 -8.41
N ARG A 229 -22.59 4.92 -9.17
CA ARG A 229 -23.22 5.73 -10.25
C ARG A 229 -23.76 4.85 -11.38
N VAL A 230 -23.07 3.78 -11.75
CA VAL A 230 -23.52 2.84 -12.76
C VAL A 230 -24.72 2.04 -12.25
N LEU A 231 -24.66 1.57 -11.01
CA LEU A 231 -25.78 0.81 -10.39
C LEU A 231 -27.05 1.65 -10.23
N ALA A 232 -26.93 2.97 -10.08
CA ALA A 232 -28.09 3.88 -10.08
C ALA A 232 -28.79 3.99 -11.46
N ARG A 233 -28.08 3.69 -12.56
CA ARG A 233 -28.62 3.70 -13.93
C ARG A 233 -28.03 2.54 -14.73
N PRO A 234 -28.40 1.29 -14.43
CA PRO A 234 -27.76 0.13 -15.02
C PRO A 234 -28.08 0.00 -16.51
N PRO A 235 -27.22 -0.69 -17.28
CA PRO A 235 -27.58 -1.13 -18.62
C PRO A 235 -28.78 -2.05 -18.60
N GLY A 236 -29.62 -1.98 -19.64
CA GLY A 236 -30.89 -2.73 -19.69
C GLY A 236 -30.75 -4.26 -19.77
N TRP A 237 -29.55 -4.78 -19.98
CA TRP A 237 -29.26 -6.21 -20.03
C TRP A 237 -28.86 -6.81 -18.66
N MET A 238 -28.61 -5.99 -17.64
CA MET A 238 -28.33 -6.45 -16.28
C MET A 238 -29.59 -6.90 -15.59
N SER A 239 -29.54 -8.04 -14.91
CA SER A 239 -30.63 -8.57 -14.11
C SER A 239 -30.72 -7.90 -12.73
N GLY A 240 -31.82 -8.11 -12.01
CA GLY A 240 -31.93 -7.66 -10.63
C GLY A 240 -30.94 -8.34 -9.69
N ASP A 241 -30.65 -9.61 -9.94
CA ASP A 241 -29.67 -10.38 -9.15
C ASP A 241 -28.25 -9.86 -9.40
N ASP A 242 -27.87 -9.55 -10.65
CA ASP A 242 -26.60 -8.91 -10.97
C ASP A 242 -26.40 -7.59 -10.20
N LEU A 243 -27.46 -6.76 -10.15
CA LEU A 243 -27.42 -5.48 -9.43
C LEU A 243 -27.22 -5.66 -7.92
N GLN A 244 -27.91 -6.65 -7.34
CA GLN A 244 -27.76 -6.96 -5.92
C GLN A 244 -26.34 -7.43 -5.59
N GLN A 245 -25.78 -8.34 -6.39
CA GLN A 245 -24.42 -8.86 -6.22
C GLN A 245 -23.38 -7.73 -6.27
N LEU A 246 -23.42 -6.89 -7.33
CA LEU A 246 -22.49 -5.78 -7.46
C LEU A 246 -22.67 -4.72 -6.36
N THR A 247 -23.88 -4.50 -5.88
CA THR A 247 -24.13 -3.59 -4.75
C THR A 247 -23.45 -4.12 -3.49
N GLN A 248 -23.60 -5.41 -3.20
CA GLN A 248 -22.95 -6.05 -2.06
C GLN A 248 -21.41 -5.99 -2.18
N ALA A 249 -20.85 -6.33 -3.35
CA ALA A 249 -19.40 -6.23 -3.58
C ALA A 249 -18.90 -4.80 -3.38
N ASN A 250 -19.66 -3.80 -3.82
CA ASN A 250 -19.33 -2.39 -3.64
C ASN A 250 -19.32 -1.96 -2.17
N GLU A 251 -20.24 -2.47 -1.37
CA GLU A 251 -20.28 -2.23 0.08
C GLU A 251 -19.09 -2.88 0.78
N GLU A 252 -18.78 -4.14 0.46
CA GLU A 252 -17.61 -4.86 0.98
C GLU A 252 -16.31 -4.13 0.65
N PHE A 253 -16.16 -3.68 -0.60
CA PHE A 253 -14.99 -2.92 -1.02
C PHE A 253 -14.86 -1.57 -0.29
N SER A 254 -16.00 -0.89 -0.05
CA SER A 254 -16.04 0.36 0.70
C SER A 254 -15.61 0.19 2.17
N LEU A 255 -15.87 -1.00 2.78
CA LEU A 255 -15.37 -1.34 4.11
C LEU A 255 -13.83 -1.45 4.10
N VAL A 256 -13.28 -2.14 3.13
CA VAL A 256 -11.82 -2.29 2.99
C VAL A 256 -11.12 -0.93 2.86
N LEU A 257 -11.72 0.01 2.11
CA LEU A 257 -11.16 1.38 1.99
C LEU A 257 -11.19 2.15 3.32
N ARG A 258 -12.20 1.93 4.15
CA ARG A 258 -12.25 2.51 5.50
C ARG A 258 -11.16 1.93 6.40
N ASP A 259 -10.92 0.63 6.30
CA ASP A 259 -9.86 -0.03 7.05
C ASP A 259 -8.46 0.46 6.60
N ILE A 260 -8.25 0.72 5.29
CA ILE A 260 -7.04 1.37 4.79
C ILE A 260 -6.84 2.75 5.44
N ALA A 261 -7.90 3.56 5.51
CA ALA A 261 -7.82 4.88 6.13
C ALA A 261 -7.51 4.79 7.63
N ALA A 262 -8.17 3.89 8.36
CA ALA A 262 -7.92 3.67 9.78
C ALA A 262 -6.46 3.23 10.04
N LEU A 263 -5.94 2.34 9.21
CA LEU A 263 -4.53 1.90 9.32
C LEU A 263 -3.55 3.04 9.02
N GLN A 264 -3.86 3.94 8.06
CA GLN A 264 -3.06 5.14 7.81
C GLN A 264 -2.99 6.06 9.02
N ASP A 265 -4.12 6.30 9.67
CA ASP A 265 -4.18 7.14 10.88
C ASP A 265 -3.36 6.51 12.02
N ARG A 266 -3.44 5.19 12.18
CA ARG A 266 -2.63 4.46 13.19
C ARG A 266 -1.13 4.56 12.87
N ILE A 267 -0.72 4.39 11.61
CA ILE A 267 0.69 4.55 11.19
C ILE A 267 1.17 5.97 11.47
N LYS A 268 0.34 6.99 11.18
CA LYS A 268 0.67 8.39 11.46
C LYS A 268 0.88 8.63 12.96
N LEU A 269 -0.02 8.13 13.79
CA LEU A 269 0.09 8.23 15.25
C LEU A 269 1.40 7.63 15.76
N MET A 270 1.77 6.44 15.26
CA MET A 270 3.04 5.80 15.62
C MET A 270 4.27 6.61 15.17
N GLN A 271 4.21 7.26 14.00
CA GLN A 271 5.27 8.15 13.54
C GLN A 271 5.43 9.37 14.47
N ASP A 272 4.31 9.98 14.85
CA ASP A 272 4.29 11.15 15.73
C ASP A 272 4.79 10.78 17.15
N GLU A 273 4.40 9.63 17.68
CA GLU A 273 4.88 9.11 18.96
C GLU A 273 6.38 8.82 18.94
N SER A 274 6.86 8.12 17.90
CA SER A 274 8.29 7.84 17.74
C SER A 274 9.11 9.12 17.63
N ALA A 275 8.63 10.14 16.90
CA ALA A 275 9.30 11.43 16.78
C ALA A 275 9.37 12.15 18.13
N THR A 276 8.30 12.10 18.92
CA THR A 276 8.24 12.70 20.25
C THR A 276 9.25 12.05 21.19
N LYS A 277 9.31 10.71 21.23
CA LYS A 277 10.27 9.97 22.05
C LYS A 277 11.72 10.29 21.68
N VAL A 278 12.04 10.34 20.39
CA VAL A 278 13.38 10.75 19.93
C VAL A 278 13.71 12.17 20.35
N ALA A 279 12.75 13.09 20.27
CA ALA A 279 12.93 14.47 20.74
C ALA A 279 13.16 14.54 22.26
N GLU A 280 12.46 13.76 23.06
CA GLU A 280 12.64 13.65 24.51
C GLU A 280 14.05 13.10 24.86
N GLU A 281 14.51 12.05 24.19
CA GLU A 281 15.85 11.49 24.36
C GLU A 281 16.94 12.51 24.00
N ASN A 282 16.77 13.23 22.89
CA ASN A 282 17.69 14.31 22.50
C ASN A 282 17.71 15.44 23.51
N ASN A 283 16.55 15.88 24.00
CA ASN A 283 16.47 16.90 25.03
C ASN A 283 17.14 16.46 26.35
N ARG A 284 16.96 15.20 26.73
CA ARG A 284 17.64 14.63 27.91
C ARG A 284 19.16 14.62 27.74
N SER A 285 19.63 14.25 26.54
CA SER A 285 21.08 14.25 26.22
C SER A 285 21.67 15.66 26.23
N LEU A 286 20.95 16.63 25.62
CA LEU A 286 21.35 18.04 25.62
C LEU A 286 21.36 18.62 27.05
N PHE A 287 20.34 18.28 27.85
CA PHE A 287 20.30 18.68 29.26
C PHE A 287 21.50 18.13 30.03
N MET A 288 21.85 16.85 29.83
CA MET A 288 22.99 16.22 30.49
C MET A 288 24.32 16.91 30.09
N LEU A 289 24.50 17.20 28.79
CA LEU A 289 25.68 17.91 28.28
C LEU A 289 25.75 19.33 28.86
N THR A 290 24.64 20.05 28.90
CA THR A 290 24.54 21.38 29.48
C THR A 290 24.89 21.35 30.97
N MET A 291 24.41 20.36 31.72
CA MET A 291 24.75 20.19 33.15
C MET A 291 26.25 20.01 33.36
N VAL A 292 26.87 19.13 32.59
CA VAL A 292 28.35 18.92 32.70
C VAL A 292 29.09 20.23 32.42
N THR A 293 28.67 20.96 31.37
CA THR A 293 29.32 22.24 30.99
C THR A 293 29.12 23.30 32.09
N VAL A 294 27.90 23.46 32.60
CA VAL A 294 27.60 24.46 33.68
C VAL A 294 28.35 24.17 34.98
N LEU A 295 28.55 22.86 35.31
CA LEU A 295 29.30 22.46 36.49
C LEU A 295 30.84 22.61 36.29
N ALA A 296 31.32 22.36 35.06
CA ALA A 296 32.75 22.47 34.74
C ALA A 296 33.21 23.92 34.59
N LEU A 297 32.34 24.83 34.17
CA LEU A 297 32.69 26.22 33.86
C LEU A 297 33.30 26.98 35.07
N PRO A 298 32.69 26.98 36.26
CA PRO A 298 33.27 27.63 37.45
C PRO A 298 34.63 27.06 37.85
N ILE A 299 34.78 25.72 37.74
CA ILE A 299 36.02 25.02 38.03
C ILE A 299 37.12 25.45 37.09
N ASN A 300 36.86 25.42 35.78
CA ASN A 300 37.82 25.78 34.74
C ASN A 300 38.22 27.26 34.78
N LEU A 301 37.22 28.14 34.98
CA LEU A 301 37.46 29.59 35.08
C LEU A 301 38.36 29.92 36.30
N THR A 302 38.00 29.37 37.45
CA THR A 302 38.75 29.63 38.66
C THR A 302 40.15 29.04 38.61
N SER A 303 40.28 27.79 38.17
CA SER A 303 41.62 27.15 37.96
C SER A 303 42.47 27.89 36.95
N GLY A 304 41.87 28.41 35.90
CA GLY A 304 42.57 29.22 34.87
C GLY A 304 43.07 30.56 35.40
N LEU A 305 42.22 31.30 36.17
CA LEU A 305 42.61 32.59 36.77
C LEU A 305 43.72 32.46 37.79
N PHE A 306 43.66 31.45 38.65
CA PHE A 306 44.64 31.20 39.67
C PHE A 306 45.86 30.44 39.16
N GLY A 307 45.80 29.81 37.96
CA GLY A 307 46.94 29.22 37.30
C GLY A 307 47.79 30.19 36.45
N MET A 308 47.40 31.47 36.40
CA MET A 308 48.14 32.49 35.65
C MET A 308 49.37 33.00 36.45
N ASN A 309 50.50 33.12 35.82
CA ASN A 309 51.71 33.69 36.40
C ASN A 309 51.72 35.26 36.32
N VAL A 310 50.64 35.87 36.89
CA VAL A 310 50.48 37.33 36.90
C VAL A 310 50.49 37.83 38.34
N GLY A 311 51.22 38.93 38.59
CA GLY A 311 51.25 39.54 39.94
C GLY A 311 49.89 40.11 40.36
N GLY A 312 49.57 40.04 41.67
CA GLY A 312 48.34 40.60 42.22
C GLY A 312 47.19 39.61 42.42
N ILE A 313 47.44 38.30 42.26
CA ILE A 313 46.42 37.26 42.54
C ILE A 313 46.15 37.22 44.04
N PRO A 314 44.88 37.39 44.49
CA PRO A 314 44.52 37.31 45.90
C PRO A 314 44.94 35.96 46.51
N LEU A 315 45.51 35.95 47.72
CA LEU A 315 45.89 34.74 48.46
C LEU A 315 47.03 33.89 47.85
N ALA A 316 47.73 34.38 46.79
CA ALA A 316 48.85 33.64 46.15
C ALA A 316 50.04 33.36 47.10
N GLU A 317 50.31 34.25 48.05
CA GLU A 317 51.40 34.10 49.03
C GLU A 317 50.97 33.51 50.37
N ALA A 318 49.65 33.22 50.55
CA ALA A 318 49.13 32.70 51.77
C ALA A 318 49.26 31.17 51.85
N PRO A 319 49.80 30.58 52.97
CA PRO A 319 49.95 29.13 53.11
C PRO A 319 48.62 28.34 53.00
N SER A 320 47.49 28.98 53.32
CA SER A 320 46.12 28.41 53.27
C SER A 320 45.37 28.76 52.00
N GLY A 321 45.96 29.52 51.06
CA GLY A 321 45.32 30.03 49.85
C GLY A 321 44.64 28.96 49.01
N PHE A 322 45.33 27.80 48.84
CA PHE A 322 44.77 26.63 48.12
C PHE A 322 43.46 26.12 48.73
N TRP A 323 43.37 26.00 50.07
CA TRP A 323 42.20 25.47 50.73
C TRP A 323 40.99 26.43 50.65
N TRP A 324 41.23 27.75 50.76
CA TRP A 324 40.23 28.76 50.55
C TRP A 324 39.67 28.73 49.12
N MET A 325 40.51 28.51 48.17
CA MET A 325 40.17 28.41 46.77
C MET A 325 39.32 27.16 46.48
N LEU A 326 39.74 26.00 46.97
CA LEU A 326 39.03 24.74 46.85
C LEU A 326 37.61 24.85 47.49
N GLY A 327 37.52 25.51 48.65
CA GLY A 327 36.29 25.79 49.35
C GLY A 327 35.34 26.68 48.52
N LEU A 328 35.85 27.72 47.90
CA LEU A 328 35.10 28.62 47.03
C LEU A 328 34.54 27.91 45.78
N ILE A 329 35.41 27.14 45.12
CA ILE A 329 34.95 26.32 43.96
C ILE A 329 33.87 25.34 44.37
N GLY A 330 34.08 24.64 45.49
CA GLY A 330 33.08 23.68 45.99
C GLY A 330 31.77 24.34 46.36
N ALA A 331 31.79 25.51 47.02
CA ALA A 331 30.58 26.26 47.38
C ALA A 331 29.82 26.75 46.17
N VAL A 332 30.48 27.35 45.17
CA VAL A 332 29.84 27.84 43.96
C VAL A 332 29.28 26.71 43.11
N THR A 333 30.07 25.63 42.91
CA THR A 333 29.62 24.45 42.16
C THR A 333 28.47 23.74 42.86
N GLY A 334 28.55 23.61 44.20
CA GLY A 334 27.48 23.03 45.01
C GLY A 334 26.18 23.83 44.97
N LEU A 335 26.26 25.17 45.04
CA LEU A 335 25.12 26.06 44.90
C LEU A 335 24.44 25.94 43.53
N ILE A 336 25.23 25.91 42.46
CA ILE A 336 24.72 25.72 41.12
C ILE A 336 24.05 24.35 40.99
N ALA A 337 24.73 23.28 41.42
CA ALA A 337 24.19 21.93 41.39
C ALA A 337 22.86 21.82 42.18
N TRP A 338 22.81 22.37 43.36
CA TRP A 338 21.60 22.39 44.20
C TRP A 338 20.45 23.14 43.52
N ARG A 339 20.74 24.30 42.94
CA ARG A 339 19.72 25.12 42.26
C ARG A 339 19.16 24.44 41.01
N VAL A 340 20.02 23.74 40.25
CA VAL A 340 19.59 22.99 39.03
C VAL A 340 18.79 21.76 39.44
N LEU A 341 19.26 20.96 40.43
CA LEU A 341 18.52 19.80 40.93
C LEU A 341 17.15 20.17 41.51
N ARG A 342 17.06 21.32 42.19
CA ARG A 342 15.80 21.83 42.71
C ARG A 342 14.82 22.18 41.57
N ARG A 343 15.26 22.85 40.51
CA ARG A 343 14.43 23.15 39.33
C ARG A 343 13.92 21.88 38.64
N VAL A 344 14.78 20.88 38.50
CA VAL A 344 14.40 19.57 37.90
C VAL A 344 13.34 18.86 38.76
N ARG A 345 13.45 18.91 40.10
CA ARG A 345 12.46 18.35 41.01
C ARG A 345 11.12 19.10 41.03
N GLU A 346 11.14 20.40 40.79
CA GLU A 346 9.93 21.25 40.73
C GLU A 346 9.20 21.17 39.40
N GLY A 347 9.69 20.31 38.42
CA GLY A 347 9.03 20.06 37.15
C GLY A 347 8.91 21.30 36.21
N ARG A 348 9.72 22.33 36.46
CA ARG A 348 9.77 23.51 35.60
C ARG A 348 10.97 23.42 34.68
N PRO A 349 10.74 23.39 33.31
CA PRO A 349 11.82 23.42 32.33
C PRO A 349 12.66 24.72 32.42
#